data_7cc2b6001ac3c8befabfaa41f1a3b949
#
_entry.id   7cc2b6001ac3c8befabfaa41f1a3b949
#
_cell.length_a   1.000
_cell.length_b   1.000
_cell.length_c   1.000
_cell.angle_alpha   90.00
_cell.angle_beta   90.00
_cell.angle_gamma   90.00
#
_symmetry.space_group_name_H-M   'P 1'
#
loop_
_entity.id
_entity.type
_entity.pdbx_description
1 polymer ?
#
loop_
_entity_poly.entity_id
_entity_poly.type
_entity_poly.pdbx_seq_one_letter_code
_entity_poly.pdbx_strand_id
1 'polypeptide(L)'
;MPPKAKFTKEEIIDAALQIARTRGMEAITARDVAAQLGVSTRPIFTYFSTMEEVRREVYASAERLYGERIARGLQNRRPFLGVGVEYLRFAQEEPQLYRILFLTRPADANEGAIAAMRSTQNEVRASVMREYKMTAREADRFFRDMWIVAHGLATLLVTNGECYSMDEMRAMLTGFSASICRSIKEVAGYVDDKIDRDAEFARILGKSEGGE
;
A
#
# COMPACT_ATOMS: atom_id res chain seq x y z
N MET A 1 10.73 -44.02 -15.66
CA MET A 1 10.56 -42.82 -14.82
C MET A 1 10.16 -41.67 -15.73
N PRO A 2 9.07 -40.94 -15.47
CA PRO A 2 8.81 -39.72 -16.21
C PRO A 2 9.98 -38.73 -15.97
N PRO A 3 10.41 -37.97 -16.98
CA PRO A 3 11.48 -36.98 -16.80
C PRO A 3 11.08 -36.01 -15.72
N LYS A 4 11.97 -35.76 -14.73
CA LYS A 4 11.80 -34.75 -13.70
C LYS A 4 11.49 -33.42 -14.39
N ALA A 5 10.40 -32.77 -14.00
CA ALA A 5 10.07 -31.44 -14.52
C ALA A 5 11.30 -30.54 -14.34
N LYS A 6 11.74 -29.92 -15.42
CA LYS A 6 12.99 -29.13 -15.45
C LYS A 6 12.90 -27.87 -14.59
N PHE A 7 11.67 -27.45 -14.21
CA PHE A 7 11.35 -26.26 -13.42
C PHE A 7 10.19 -26.56 -12.48
N THR A 8 10.15 -25.86 -11.35
CA THR A 8 9.04 -25.88 -10.38
C THR A 8 8.01 -24.82 -10.73
N LYS A 9 6.83 -24.91 -10.10
CA LYS A 9 5.79 -23.88 -10.19
C LYS A 9 6.31 -22.53 -9.69
N GLU A 10 7.04 -22.53 -8.59
CA GLU A 10 7.63 -21.38 -7.94
C GLU A 10 8.64 -20.67 -8.85
N GLU A 11 9.51 -21.40 -9.53
CA GLU A 11 10.47 -20.81 -10.47
C GLU A 11 9.78 -20.13 -11.67
N ILE A 12 8.64 -20.65 -12.11
CA ILE A 12 7.82 -20.01 -13.16
C ILE A 12 7.20 -18.72 -12.63
N ILE A 13 6.66 -18.74 -11.40
CA ILE A 13 6.09 -17.54 -10.76
C ILE A 13 7.17 -16.48 -10.55
N ASP A 14 8.36 -16.86 -10.07
CA ASP A 14 9.47 -15.93 -9.84
C ASP A 14 9.93 -15.28 -11.15
N ALA A 15 10.06 -16.05 -12.24
CA ALA A 15 10.37 -15.50 -13.55
C ALA A 15 9.31 -14.52 -14.04
N ALA A 16 8.04 -14.83 -13.86
CA ALA A 16 6.92 -13.95 -14.21
C ALA A 16 6.90 -12.68 -13.31
N LEU A 17 7.21 -12.81 -12.03
CA LEU A 17 7.33 -11.69 -11.09
C LEU A 17 8.47 -10.73 -11.49
N GLN A 18 9.63 -11.23 -11.96
CA GLN A 18 10.71 -10.38 -12.46
C GLN A 18 10.28 -9.62 -13.72
N ILE A 19 9.48 -10.22 -14.59
CA ILE A 19 8.89 -9.53 -15.74
C ILE A 19 7.94 -8.43 -15.26
N ALA A 20 7.07 -8.72 -14.28
CA ALA A 20 6.15 -7.74 -13.70
C ALA A 20 6.89 -6.55 -13.09
N ARG A 21 7.98 -6.76 -12.35
CA ARG A 21 8.82 -5.72 -11.73
C ARG A 21 9.41 -4.73 -12.74
N THR A 22 9.72 -5.18 -13.93
CA THR A 22 10.39 -4.36 -14.94
C THR A 22 9.44 -3.78 -15.98
N ARG A 23 8.41 -4.54 -16.38
CA ARG A 23 7.56 -4.22 -17.53
C ARG A 23 6.06 -4.18 -17.22
N GLY A 24 5.66 -4.51 -15.98
CA GLY A 24 4.25 -4.55 -15.57
C GLY A 24 3.54 -5.86 -15.91
N MET A 25 2.27 -5.97 -15.47
CA MET A 25 1.46 -7.19 -15.56
C MET A 25 1.18 -7.62 -17.01
N GLU A 26 0.96 -6.67 -17.91
CA GLU A 26 0.63 -6.92 -19.31
C GLU A 26 1.78 -7.58 -20.09
N ALA A 27 3.01 -7.41 -19.63
CA ALA A 27 4.19 -8.03 -20.24
C ALA A 27 4.34 -9.52 -19.90
N ILE A 28 3.53 -10.06 -18.99
CA ILE A 28 3.60 -11.49 -18.60
C ILE A 28 2.91 -12.32 -19.69
N THR A 29 3.69 -12.80 -20.63
CA THR A 29 3.26 -13.76 -21.67
C THR A 29 3.99 -15.07 -21.52
N ALA A 30 3.41 -16.17 -22.05
CA ALA A 30 4.07 -17.47 -22.03
C ALA A 30 5.44 -17.44 -22.73
N ARG A 31 5.56 -16.63 -23.77
CA ARG A 31 6.82 -16.46 -24.53
C ARG A 31 7.89 -15.73 -23.70
N ASP A 32 7.50 -14.65 -23.01
CA ASP A 32 8.45 -13.89 -22.17
C ASP A 32 8.90 -14.69 -20.97
N VAL A 33 7.98 -15.41 -20.28
CA VAL A 33 8.32 -16.28 -19.15
C VAL A 33 9.23 -17.43 -19.60
N ALA A 34 8.93 -18.05 -20.74
CA ALA A 34 9.77 -19.11 -21.30
C ALA A 34 11.16 -18.59 -21.68
N ALA A 35 11.25 -17.41 -22.28
CA ALA A 35 12.51 -16.75 -22.60
C ALA A 35 13.34 -16.43 -21.35
N GLN A 36 12.70 -15.92 -20.28
CA GLN A 36 13.34 -15.64 -19.00
C GLN A 36 13.94 -16.91 -18.35
N LEU A 37 13.26 -18.06 -18.51
CA LEU A 37 13.71 -19.37 -18.01
C LEU A 37 14.67 -20.11 -18.97
N GLY A 38 14.87 -19.62 -20.20
CA GLY A 38 15.69 -20.28 -21.22
C GLY A 38 15.10 -21.60 -21.71
N VAL A 39 13.76 -21.70 -21.84
CA VAL A 39 13.04 -22.92 -22.23
C VAL A 39 11.94 -22.66 -23.26
N SER A 40 11.23 -23.70 -23.69
CA SER A 40 9.97 -23.56 -24.44
C SER A 40 8.80 -23.21 -23.51
N THR A 41 7.65 -22.84 -24.06
CA THR A 41 6.44 -22.53 -23.29
C THR A 41 5.79 -23.76 -22.65
N ARG A 42 6.13 -24.99 -23.08
CA ARG A 42 5.50 -26.23 -22.63
C ARG A 42 5.56 -26.46 -21.11
N PRO A 43 6.67 -26.23 -20.39
CA PRO A 43 6.74 -26.40 -18.96
C PRO A 43 5.74 -25.49 -18.18
N ILE A 44 5.45 -24.28 -18.68
CA ILE A 44 4.50 -23.37 -18.05
C ILE A 44 3.12 -24.01 -18.02
N PHE A 45 2.66 -24.54 -19.16
CA PHE A 45 1.35 -25.17 -19.29
C PHE A 45 1.26 -26.57 -18.67
N THR A 46 2.35 -27.07 -18.06
CA THR A 46 2.30 -28.26 -17.18
C THR A 46 1.73 -27.91 -15.80
N TYR A 47 1.95 -26.68 -15.32
CA TYR A 47 1.51 -26.21 -14.00
C TYR A 47 0.32 -25.29 -14.04
N PHE A 48 0.11 -24.56 -15.13
CA PHE A 48 -0.94 -23.56 -15.30
C PHE A 48 -1.77 -23.85 -16.54
N SER A 49 -3.08 -23.77 -16.41
CA SER A 49 -3.98 -23.94 -17.55
C SER A 49 -4.00 -22.69 -18.44
N THR A 50 -3.80 -21.52 -17.85
CA THR A 50 -3.84 -20.23 -18.56
C THR A 50 -2.77 -19.26 -18.04
N MET A 51 -2.44 -18.25 -18.82
CA MET A 51 -1.58 -17.16 -18.35
C MET A 51 -2.24 -16.27 -17.30
N GLU A 52 -3.56 -16.28 -17.24
CA GLU A 52 -4.29 -15.56 -16.19
C GLU A 52 -4.05 -16.17 -14.80
N GLU A 53 -3.91 -17.49 -14.72
CA GLU A 53 -3.50 -18.16 -13.48
C GLU A 53 -2.08 -17.74 -13.06
N VAL A 54 -1.16 -17.59 -14.01
CA VAL A 54 0.19 -17.09 -13.73
C VAL A 54 0.13 -15.65 -13.20
N ARG A 55 -0.67 -14.78 -13.83
CA ARG A 55 -0.83 -13.39 -13.38
C ARG A 55 -1.44 -13.29 -11.98
N ARG A 56 -2.39 -14.12 -11.64
CA ARG A 56 -2.95 -14.20 -10.27
C ARG A 56 -1.91 -14.59 -9.24
N GLU A 57 -1.05 -15.56 -9.53
CA GLU A 57 0.05 -15.95 -8.63
C GLU A 57 1.10 -14.83 -8.49
N VAL A 58 1.35 -14.07 -9.55
CA VAL A 58 2.23 -12.89 -9.50
C VAL A 58 1.60 -11.79 -8.65
N TYR A 59 0.30 -11.55 -8.80
CA TYR A 59 -0.44 -10.58 -7.96
C TYR A 59 -0.35 -10.98 -6.48
N ALA A 60 -0.63 -12.24 -6.15
CA ALA A 60 -0.51 -12.77 -4.78
C ALA A 60 0.93 -12.66 -4.24
N SER A 61 1.95 -12.86 -5.10
CA SER A 61 3.35 -12.67 -4.72
C SER A 61 3.68 -11.20 -4.43
N ALA A 62 3.11 -10.26 -5.21
CA ALA A 62 3.26 -8.83 -4.96
C ALA A 62 2.58 -8.41 -3.64
N GLU A 63 1.38 -8.94 -3.35
CA GLU A 63 0.70 -8.72 -2.06
C GLU A 63 1.51 -9.24 -0.89
N ARG A 64 2.11 -10.43 -1.00
CA ARG A 64 2.98 -10.99 0.04
C ARG A 64 4.20 -10.10 0.30
N LEU A 65 4.89 -9.65 -0.76
CA LEU A 65 6.03 -8.74 -0.64
C LEU A 65 5.64 -7.41 0.04
N TYR A 66 4.47 -6.88 -0.29
CA TYR A 66 3.91 -5.71 0.39
C TYR A 66 3.63 -6.01 1.88
N GLY A 67 2.98 -7.13 2.20
CA GLY A 67 2.71 -7.56 3.58
C GLY A 67 3.99 -7.70 4.42
N GLU A 68 5.07 -8.26 3.83
CA GLU A 68 6.38 -8.36 4.48
C GLU A 68 6.95 -6.97 4.83
N ARG A 69 6.73 -5.94 3.97
CA ARG A 69 7.10 -4.56 4.25
C ARG A 69 6.31 -3.98 5.42
N ILE A 70 5.00 -4.19 5.45
CA ILE A 70 4.14 -3.74 6.55
C ILE A 70 4.58 -4.39 7.87
N ALA A 71 4.80 -5.71 7.87
CA ALA A 71 5.27 -6.44 9.04
C ALA A 71 6.62 -5.93 9.55
N ARG A 72 7.55 -5.57 8.64
CA ARG A 72 8.83 -4.94 8.98
C ARG A 72 8.63 -3.56 9.61
N GLY A 73 7.72 -2.76 9.06
CA GLY A 73 7.35 -1.46 9.61
C GLY A 73 6.85 -1.54 11.05
N LEU A 74 6.02 -2.54 11.35
CA LEU A 74 5.48 -2.80 12.69
C LEU A 74 6.54 -3.15 13.74
N GLN A 75 7.70 -3.65 13.34
CA GLN A 75 8.83 -3.94 14.23
C GLN A 75 9.65 -2.70 14.60
N ASN A 76 9.36 -1.55 14.03
CA ASN A 76 10.08 -0.32 14.30
C ASN A 76 9.75 0.20 15.71
N ARG A 77 10.66 1.05 16.29
CA ARG A 77 10.43 1.71 17.58
C ARG A 77 9.13 2.55 17.60
N ARG A 78 8.77 3.12 16.46
CA ARG A 78 7.48 3.79 16.21
C ARG A 78 6.74 3.01 15.12
N PRO A 79 5.96 2.00 15.49
CA PRO A 79 5.42 1.03 14.54
C PRO A 79 4.61 1.68 13.43
N PHE A 80 3.71 2.61 13.76
CA PHE A 80 2.86 3.23 12.76
C PHE A 80 3.65 4.11 11.76
N LEU A 81 4.61 4.90 12.25
CA LEU A 81 5.51 5.64 11.36
C LEU A 81 6.37 4.69 10.51
N GLY A 82 6.83 3.59 11.12
CA GLY A 82 7.57 2.54 10.40
C GLY A 82 6.78 1.96 9.25
N VAL A 83 5.49 1.66 9.44
CA VAL A 83 4.58 1.19 8.38
C VAL A 83 4.46 2.21 7.26
N GLY A 84 4.27 3.49 7.57
CA GLY A 84 4.20 4.55 6.56
C GLY A 84 5.50 4.69 5.75
N VAL A 85 6.65 4.60 6.40
CA VAL A 85 7.97 4.64 5.72
C VAL A 85 8.17 3.42 4.83
N GLU A 86 7.83 2.21 5.29
CA GLU A 86 7.95 0.99 4.48
C GLU A 86 6.97 0.99 3.30
N TYR A 87 5.79 1.60 3.45
CA TYR A 87 4.85 1.83 2.35
C TYR A 87 5.48 2.70 1.24
N LEU A 88 6.11 3.82 1.62
CA LEU A 88 6.79 4.71 0.67
C LEU A 88 8.01 4.03 0.03
N ARG A 89 8.78 3.26 0.81
CA ARG A 89 9.90 2.47 0.28
C ARG A 89 9.44 1.42 -0.72
N PHE A 90 8.32 0.76 -0.46
CA PHE A 90 7.76 -0.19 -1.43
C PHE A 90 7.44 0.49 -2.75
N ALA A 91 6.85 1.69 -2.72
CA ALA A 91 6.57 2.47 -3.92
C ALA A 91 7.86 2.89 -4.65
N GLN A 92 8.91 3.24 -3.92
CA GLN A 92 10.20 3.66 -4.49
C GLN A 92 11.00 2.48 -5.09
N GLU A 93 11.09 1.38 -4.35
CA GLU A 93 11.91 0.23 -4.73
C GLU A 93 11.20 -0.71 -5.71
N GLU A 94 9.86 -0.78 -5.66
CA GLU A 94 9.02 -1.67 -6.46
C GLU A 94 7.91 -0.91 -7.21
N PRO A 95 8.24 0.11 -8.01
CA PRO A 95 7.23 1.00 -8.60
C PRO A 95 6.22 0.29 -9.50
N GLN A 96 6.62 -0.76 -10.20
CA GLN A 96 5.70 -1.54 -11.02
C GLN A 96 4.76 -2.42 -10.19
N LEU A 97 5.26 -3.02 -9.10
CA LEU A 97 4.40 -3.79 -8.19
C LEU A 97 3.44 -2.85 -7.46
N TYR A 98 3.89 -1.65 -7.08
CA TYR A 98 3.01 -0.62 -6.53
C TYR A 98 1.89 -0.25 -7.52
N ARG A 99 2.21 -0.03 -8.81
CA ARG A 99 1.19 0.23 -9.85
C ARG A 99 0.18 -0.91 -9.94
N ILE A 100 0.65 -2.15 -9.96
CA ILE A 100 -0.18 -3.35 -10.04
C ILE A 100 -1.15 -3.43 -8.86
N LEU A 101 -0.67 -3.22 -7.63
CA LEU A 101 -1.47 -3.37 -6.42
C LEU A 101 -2.40 -2.18 -6.15
N PHE A 102 -1.99 -0.96 -6.50
CA PHE A 102 -2.65 0.24 -5.99
C PHE A 102 -3.17 1.20 -7.05
N LEU A 103 -2.65 1.17 -8.27
CA LEU A 103 -3.01 2.13 -9.32
C LEU A 103 -3.76 1.51 -10.50
N THR A 104 -3.82 0.18 -10.56
CA THR A 104 -4.59 -0.53 -11.58
C THR A 104 -6.02 -0.78 -11.06
N ARG A 105 -7.01 -0.69 -11.95
CA ARG A 105 -8.39 -1.03 -11.59
C ARG A 105 -8.45 -2.52 -11.22
N PRO A 106 -8.93 -2.87 -10.02
CA PRO A 106 -8.97 -4.25 -9.59
C PRO A 106 -9.98 -5.06 -10.42
N ALA A 107 -9.65 -6.31 -10.65
CA ALA A 107 -10.56 -7.27 -11.28
C ALA A 107 -11.59 -7.81 -10.29
N ASP A 108 -11.23 -7.88 -9.00
CA ASP A 108 -12.06 -8.36 -7.88
C ASP A 108 -12.15 -7.28 -6.79
N ALA A 109 -13.28 -7.28 -6.04
CA ALA A 109 -13.49 -6.36 -4.92
C ALA A 109 -12.51 -6.58 -3.74
N ASN A 110 -11.86 -7.74 -3.69
CA ASN A 110 -10.85 -8.08 -2.69
C ASN A 110 -9.42 -7.65 -3.10
N GLU A 111 -9.28 -7.02 -4.25
CA GLU A 111 -8.01 -6.52 -4.78
C GLU A 111 -7.95 -4.99 -4.77
N GLY A 112 -6.76 -4.47 -5.06
CA GLY A 112 -6.53 -3.04 -5.24
C GLY A 112 -6.36 -2.26 -3.94
N ALA A 113 -6.24 -0.95 -4.10
CA ALA A 113 -5.86 -0.02 -3.04
C ALA A 113 -6.78 -0.08 -1.80
N ILE A 114 -8.08 -0.20 -1.99
CA ILE A 114 -9.06 -0.22 -0.87
C ILE A 114 -9.00 -1.53 -0.09
N ALA A 115 -8.83 -2.66 -0.77
CA ALA A 115 -8.65 -3.95 -0.11
C ALA A 115 -7.36 -4.00 0.70
N ALA A 116 -6.25 -3.55 0.12
CA ALA A 116 -4.96 -3.44 0.80
C ALA A 116 -5.02 -2.46 2.00
N MET A 117 -5.73 -1.33 1.87
CA MET A 117 -5.99 -0.41 2.98
C MET A 117 -6.68 -1.11 4.15
N ARG A 118 -7.75 -1.86 3.88
CA ARG A 118 -8.51 -2.58 4.91
C ARG A 118 -7.67 -3.67 5.59
N SER A 119 -6.89 -4.42 4.82
CA SER A 119 -5.98 -5.44 5.35
C SER A 119 -4.95 -4.80 6.28
N THR A 120 -4.24 -3.79 5.81
CA THR A 120 -3.23 -3.07 6.61
C THR A 120 -3.85 -2.43 7.86
N GLN A 121 -5.07 -1.85 7.76
CA GLN A 121 -5.79 -1.30 8.91
C GLN A 121 -5.99 -2.33 10.02
N ASN A 122 -6.41 -3.53 9.66
CA ASN A 122 -6.61 -4.61 10.64
C ASN A 122 -5.30 -5.00 11.34
N GLU A 123 -4.19 -5.05 10.60
CA GLU A 123 -2.87 -5.38 11.14
C GLU A 123 -2.33 -4.30 12.10
N VAL A 124 -2.52 -3.03 11.77
CA VAL A 124 -1.92 -1.92 12.53
C VAL A 124 -2.82 -1.37 13.64
N ARG A 125 -4.13 -1.65 13.63
CA ARG A 125 -5.13 -1.06 14.55
C ARG A 125 -4.69 -1.11 16.03
N ALA A 126 -4.29 -2.28 16.51
CA ALA A 126 -3.87 -2.44 17.90
C ALA A 126 -2.62 -1.59 18.25
N SER A 127 -1.72 -1.43 17.29
CA SER A 127 -0.54 -0.58 17.44
C SER A 127 -0.90 0.89 17.52
N VAL A 128 -1.78 1.36 16.63
CA VAL A 128 -2.28 2.75 16.62
C VAL A 128 -3.01 3.08 17.91
N MET A 129 -3.93 2.22 18.36
CA MET A 129 -4.65 2.41 19.63
C MET A 129 -3.69 2.59 20.81
N ARG A 130 -2.65 1.76 20.89
CA ARG A 130 -1.66 1.79 21.97
C ARG A 130 -0.74 3.02 21.86
N GLU A 131 -0.20 3.29 20.67
CA GLU A 131 0.78 4.36 20.43
C GLU A 131 0.18 5.76 20.64
N TYR A 132 -1.06 5.97 20.16
CA TYR A 132 -1.73 7.27 20.20
C TYR A 132 -2.82 7.37 21.27
N LYS A 133 -2.99 6.36 22.11
CA LYS A 133 -4.04 6.29 23.15
C LYS A 133 -5.43 6.59 22.56
N MET A 134 -5.76 5.88 21.50
CA MET A 134 -7.01 6.04 20.76
C MET A 134 -7.96 4.86 21.02
N THR A 135 -9.26 5.15 20.99
CA THR A 135 -10.31 4.13 20.85
C THR A 135 -10.22 3.46 19.47
N ALA A 136 -10.85 2.32 19.29
CA ALA A 136 -10.86 1.62 17.98
C ALA A 136 -11.39 2.53 16.84
N ARG A 137 -12.46 3.28 17.10
CA ARG A 137 -13.07 4.20 16.14
C ARG A 137 -12.15 5.36 15.78
N GLU A 138 -11.47 5.95 16.76
CA GLU A 138 -10.47 7.00 16.54
C GLU A 138 -9.27 6.46 15.74
N ALA A 139 -8.81 5.25 16.07
CA ALA A 139 -7.70 4.60 15.38
C ALA A 139 -8.04 4.29 13.91
N ASP A 140 -9.26 3.83 13.64
CA ASP A 140 -9.74 3.57 12.29
C ASP A 140 -9.82 4.86 11.47
N ARG A 141 -10.30 5.96 12.07
CA ARG A 141 -10.32 7.28 11.45
C ARG A 141 -8.90 7.78 11.16
N PHE A 142 -8.04 7.72 12.17
CA PHE A 142 -6.64 8.15 12.07
C PHE A 142 -5.89 7.37 10.96
N PHE A 143 -6.04 6.05 10.95
CA PHE A 143 -5.43 5.20 9.94
C PHE A 143 -5.91 5.56 8.53
N ARG A 144 -7.23 5.66 8.32
CA ARG A 144 -7.82 6.02 7.02
C ARG A 144 -7.22 7.31 6.47
N ASP A 145 -7.21 8.36 7.27
CA ASP A 145 -6.76 9.69 6.85
C ASP A 145 -5.24 9.69 6.58
N MET A 146 -4.45 9.04 7.42
CA MET A 146 -3.00 8.87 7.22
C MET A 146 -2.66 8.00 6.02
N TRP A 147 -3.48 6.97 5.75
CA TRP A 147 -3.28 6.12 4.58
C TRP A 147 -3.48 6.91 3.28
N ILE A 148 -4.50 7.77 3.23
CA ILE A 148 -4.73 8.65 2.07
C ILE A 148 -3.52 9.57 1.83
N VAL A 149 -2.94 10.15 2.88
CA VAL A 149 -1.72 10.97 2.78
C VAL A 149 -0.54 10.15 2.26
N ALA A 150 -0.29 8.99 2.85
CA ALA A 150 0.81 8.11 2.43
C ALA A 150 0.63 7.61 0.99
N HIS A 151 -0.60 7.26 0.60
CA HIS A 151 -0.95 6.84 -0.75
C HIS A 151 -0.76 7.97 -1.77
N GLY A 152 -1.12 9.20 -1.42
CA GLY A 152 -0.87 10.37 -2.25
C GLY A 152 0.62 10.59 -2.50
N LEU A 153 1.44 10.56 -1.45
CA LEU A 153 2.91 10.68 -1.55
C LEU A 153 3.52 9.56 -2.39
N ALA A 154 3.13 8.32 -2.14
CA ALA A 154 3.61 7.17 -2.90
C ALA A 154 3.20 7.22 -4.37
N THR A 155 1.98 7.68 -4.66
CA THR A 155 1.50 7.87 -6.05
C THR A 155 2.30 8.93 -6.78
N LEU A 156 2.57 10.09 -6.14
CA LEU A 156 3.43 11.13 -6.70
C LEU A 156 4.83 10.59 -7.01
N LEU A 157 5.42 9.84 -6.09
CA LEU A 157 6.72 9.22 -6.27
C LEU A 157 6.76 8.29 -7.49
N VAL A 158 5.74 7.43 -7.65
CA VAL A 158 5.68 6.44 -8.74
C VAL A 158 5.35 7.09 -10.09
N THR A 159 4.58 8.19 -10.10
CA THR A 159 4.13 8.83 -11.35
C THR A 159 5.06 9.93 -11.84
N ASN A 160 5.76 10.63 -10.93
CA ASN A 160 6.59 11.79 -11.26
C ASN A 160 8.09 11.58 -10.96
N GLY A 161 8.49 10.38 -10.47
CA GLY A 161 9.85 10.12 -10.05
C GLY A 161 10.17 10.73 -8.68
N GLU A 162 11.43 10.95 -8.39
CA GLU A 162 11.91 11.45 -7.09
C GLU A 162 11.59 12.94 -6.88
N CYS A 163 10.29 13.26 -6.69
CA CYS A 163 9.83 14.63 -6.40
C CYS A 163 10.13 15.08 -4.96
N TYR A 164 10.27 14.15 -4.03
CA TYR A 164 10.62 14.36 -2.63
C TYR A 164 11.60 13.30 -2.16
N SER A 165 12.58 13.70 -1.33
CA SER A 165 13.44 12.77 -0.63
C SER A 165 12.66 11.96 0.42
N MET A 166 13.19 10.82 0.83
CA MET A 166 12.59 10.00 1.89
C MET A 166 12.47 10.77 3.23
N ASP A 167 13.43 11.65 3.53
CA ASP A 167 13.40 12.45 4.76
C ASP A 167 12.30 13.52 4.70
N GLU A 168 12.08 14.18 3.56
CA GLU A 168 10.96 15.12 3.36
C GLU A 168 9.62 14.40 3.50
N MET A 169 9.45 13.25 2.84
CA MET A 169 8.21 12.47 2.95
C MET A 169 7.96 11.99 4.39
N ARG A 170 9.00 11.58 5.11
CA ARG A 170 8.93 11.24 6.53
C ARG A 170 8.53 12.41 7.40
N ALA A 171 9.05 13.60 7.14
CA ALA A 171 8.67 14.83 7.82
C ALA A 171 7.19 15.17 7.56
N MET A 172 6.72 15.05 6.31
CA MET A 172 5.33 15.23 5.94
C MET A 172 4.41 14.25 6.69
N LEU A 173 4.73 12.93 6.67
CA LEU A 173 3.97 11.94 7.43
C LEU A 173 3.89 12.29 8.92
N THR A 174 4.98 12.76 9.51
CA THR A 174 5.02 13.15 10.92
C THR A 174 4.15 14.37 11.17
N GLY A 175 4.22 15.38 10.33
CA GLY A 175 3.41 16.61 10.43
C GLY A 175 1.91 16.33 10.30
N PHE A 176 1.51 15.57 9.28
CA PHE A 176 0.11 15.14 9.10
C PHE A 176 -0.38 14.27 10.25
N SER A 177 0.44 13.34 10.73
CA SER A 177 0.11 12.50 11.89
C SER A 177 -0.20 13.33 13.12
N ALA A 178 0.64 14.33 13.43
CA ALA A 178 0.42 15.24 14.55
C ALA A 178 -0.87 16.07 14.39
N SER A 179 -1.12 16.58 13.19
CA SER A 179 -2.31 17.40 12.89
C SER A 179 -3.59 16.59 12.98
N ILE A 180 -3.63 15.40 12.39
CA ILE A 180 -4.80 14.51 12.43
C ILE A 180 -5.04 14.01 13.85
N CYS A 181 -3.98 13.64 14.59
CA CYS A 181 -4.11 13.24 15.99
C CYS A 181 -4.72 14.37 16.84
N ARG A 182 -4.28 15.61 16.66
CA ARG A 182 -4.87 16.78 17.32
C ARG A 182 -6.33 16.95 16.94
N SER A 183 -6.67 16.88 15.66
CA SER A 183 -8.05 17.01 15.20
C SER A 183 -8.97 15.95 15.80
N ILE A 184 -8.51 14.70 15.90
CA ILE A 184 -9.26 13.62 16.56
C ILE A 184 -9.53 13.93 18.04
N LYS A 185 -8.58 14.55 18.75
CA LYS A 185 -8.68 14.81 20.18
C LYS A 185 -9.39 16.10 20.54
N GLU A 186 -9.32 17.11 19.67
CA GLU A 186 -9.72 18.48 20.01
C GLU A 186 -10.91 19.00 19.19
N VAL A 187 -11.22 18.41 18.04
CA VAL A 187 -12.27 18.89 17.14
C VAL A 187 -13.53 18.03 17.29
N ALA A 188 -14.58 18.63 17.79
CA ALA A 188 -15.87 17.95 17.95
C ALA A 188 -16.41 17.47 16.59
N GLY A 189 -16.90 16.24 16.54
CA GLY A 189 -17.46 15.66 15.33
C GLY A 189 -16.44 15.18 14.29
N TYR A 190 -15.12 15.35 14.49
CA TYR A 190 -14.09 14.94 13.53
C TYR A 190 -14.16 13.44 13.21
N VAL A 191 -14.29 12.60 14.24
CA VAL A 191 -14.30 11.14 14.09
C VAL A 191 -15.54 10.65 13.34
N ASP A 192 -16.64 11.41 13.43
CA ASP A 192 -17.95 11.05 12.89
C ASP A 192 -18.30 11.73 11.56
N ASP A 193 -17.35 12.47 10.98
CA ASP A 193 -17.57 13.30 9.79
C ASP A 193 -18.69 14.36 9.99
N LYS A 194 -18.81 14.88 11.22
CA LYS A 194 -19.84 15.86 11.64
C LYS A 194 -19.23 17.15 12.18
N ILE A 195 -18.13 17.59 11.56
CA ILE A 195 -17.47 18.84 11.94
C ILE A 195 -18.37 20.02 11.57
N ASP A 196 -18.61 20.91 12.54
CA ASP A 196 -19.10 22.25 12.23
C ASP A 196 -17.93 23.08 11.68
N ARG A 197 -17.91 23.18 10.35
CA ARG A 197 -16.81 23.83 9.65
C ARG A 197 -16.68 25.31 10.02
N ASP A 198 -17.81 26.02 10.08
CA ASP A 198 -17.79 27.47 10.27
C ASP A 198 -17.34 27.82 11.69
N ALA A 199 -17.83 27.10 12.70
CA ALA A 199 -17.39 27.22 14.07
C ALA A 199 -15.89 26.87 14.22
N GLU A 200 -15.43 25.77 13.61
CA GLU A 200 -14.03 25.36 13.74
C GLU A 200 -13.07 26.35 13.04
N PHE A 201 -13.42 26.83 11.85
CA PHE A 201 -12.60 27.83 11.16
C PHE A 201 -12.60 29.17 11.87
N ALA A 202 -13.74 29.61 12.47
CA ALA A 202 -13.78 30.80 13.30
C ALA A 202 -12.81 30.67 14.50
N ARG A 203 -12.81 29.52 15.16
CA ARG A 203 -11.90 29.20 16.27
C ARG A 203 -10.42 29.24 15.85
N ILE A 204 -10.06 28.61 14.72
CA ILE A 204 -8.69 28.59 14.21
C ILE A 204 -8.20 29.98 13.80
N LEU A 205 -9.06 30.76 13.17
CA LEU A 205 -8.72 32.09 12.65
C LEU A 205 -8.84 33.23 13.70
N GLY A 206 -9.18 32.86 14.95
CA GLY A 206 -9.35 33.85 16.01
C GLY A 206 -10.52 34.83 15.78
N LYS A 207 -11.45 34.48 14.89
CA LYS A 207 -12.69 35.23 14.74
C LYS A 207 -13.61 34.77 15.87
N SER A 208 -13.61 35.50 16.99
CA SER A 208 -14.72 35.42 17.93
C SER A 208 -16.01 35.71 17.16
N GLU A 209 -17.08 34.95 17.45
CA GLU A 209 -18.44 35.36 17.09
C GLU A 209 -18.64 36.77 17.68
N GLY A 210 -18.23 37.76 16.92
CA GLY A 210 -18.36 39.14 17.25
C GLY A 210 -19.79 39.54 17.00
N GLY A 211 -20.45 39.85 18.08
CA GLY A 211 -21.78 40.36 18.08
C GLY A 211 -22.02 41.51 17.09
N GLU A 212 -23.17 41.44 16.52
CA GLU A 212 -23.94 42.63 16.21
C GLU A 212 -24.54 43.20 17.50
#